data_c564817d2136290d8587884c30372d83
#
_entry.id   c564817d2136290d8587884c30372d83
#
_cell.length_a   1.000
_cell.length_b   1.000
_cell.length_c   1.000
_cell.angle_alpha   90.00
_cell.angle_beta   90.00
_cell.angle_gamma   90.00
#
_symmetry.space_group_name_H-M   'P 1'
#
loop_
_entity.id
_entity.type
_entity.pdbx_description
1 polymer ?
#
loop_
_entity_poly.entity_id
_entity_poly.type
_entity_poly.pdbx_seq_one_letter_code
_entity_poly.pdbx_strand_id
1 'polypeptide(L)'
;MEHQSTINANMPLRCLIYVGRLYEKIIPVKSRYKKYLINIPTPEFFVFYNGTDDYPSEMILKLSDAFTTHPNLPNLEIFVHVININPDKNNDILKKCDIINEYSEFIETVRKHLKNKTKQPYKTAIRECIKNGILADYLRREGHDVETFLQAKYDRELDIEVQKEEAFEYGVQQGINESVSRYIRKQRLKGTQNEQIMRDIVDTFDLSETEAKELLNDTSPNNMS
;
A
#
# COMPACT_ATOMS: atom_id res chain seq x y z
N MET A 1 6.53 -15.58 -7.75
CA MET A 1 6.64 -14.23 -8.33
C MET A 1 5.37 -13.47 -7.99
N GLU A 2 5.49 -12.25 -7.52
CA GLU A 2 4.37 -11.34 -7.19
C GLU A 2 4.60 -10.00 -7.91
N HIS A 3 3.50 -9.37 -8.34
CA HIS A 3 3.53 -8.03 -8.92
C HIS A 3 2.92 -7.04 -7.93
N GLN A 4 3.57 -5.89 -7.73
CA GLN A 4 3.14 -4.85 -6.77
C GLN A 4 3.21 -3.46 -7.38
N SER A 5 2.19 -2.64 -7.11
CA SER A 5 2.15 -1.20 -7.39
C SER A 5 2.52 -0.34 -6.19
N THR A 6 2.61 -0.93 -4.99
CA THR A 6 2.97 -0.24 -3.74
C THR A 6 4.18 -0.90 -3.09
N ILE A 7 5.00 -0.10 -2.41
CA ILE A 7 6.16 -0.59 -1.65
C ILE A 7 5.67 -1.32 -0.39
N ASN A 8 6.17 -2.53 -0.17
CA ASN A 8 5.82 -3.32 1.02
C ASN A 8 7.05 -4.01 1.60
N ALA A 9 7.57 -3.46 2.70
CA ALA A 9 8.74 -4.00 3.41
C ALA A 9 8.47 -5.39 4.05
N ASN A 10 7.20 -5.79 4.24
CA ASN A 10 6.83 -7.08 4.84
C ASN A 10 6.76 -8.22 3.83
N MET A 11 7.27 -8.06 2.62
CA MET A 11 7.27 -9.12 1.61
C MET A 11 7.97 -10.39 2.06
N PRO A 12 9.11 -10.38 2.76
CA PRO A 12 9.73 -11.62 3.24
C PRO A 12 8.81 -12.41 4.18
N LEU A 13 8.09 -11.76 5.08
CA LEU A 13 7.11 -12.41 5.96
C LEU A 13 5.94 -13.00 5.15
N ARG A 14 5.43 -12.27 4.16
CA ARG A 14 4.36 -12.78 3.28
C ARG A 14 4.84 -13.99 2.47
N CYS A 15 6.06 -13.94 1.94
CA CYS A 15 6.66 -15.06 1.20
C CYS A 15 6.83 -16.30 2.08
N LEU A 16 7.23 -16.15 3.34
CA LEU A 16 7.29 -17.25 4.31
C LEU A 16 5.93 -17.95 4.46
N ILE A 17 4.87 -17.17 4.66
CA ILE A 17 3.52 -17.70 4.81
C ILE A 17 3.06 -18.40 3.51
N TYR A 18 3.35 -17.83 2.36
CA TYR A 18 2.94 -18.39 1.08
C TYR A 18 3.67 -19.70 0.78
N VAL A 19 4.98 -19.76 0.98
CA VAL A 19 5.76 -20.98 0.73
C VAL A 19 5.39 -22.09 1.71
N GLY A 20 5.12 -21.75 2.97
CA GLY A 20 4.61 -22.71 3.96
C GLY A 20 3.31 -23.35 3.49
N ARG A 21 2.31 -22.55 3.11
CA ARG A 21 1.03 -23.04 2.57
C ARG A 21 1.19 -23.83 1.27
N LEU A 22 2.12 -23.43 0.41
CA LEU A 22 2.42 -24.16 -0.83
C LEU A 22 3.00 -25.55 -0.51
N TYR A 23 3.98 -25.64 0.37
CA TYR A 23 4.56 -26.92 0.78
C TYR A 23 3.55 -27.81 1.49
N GLU A 24 2.67 -27.26 2.30
CA GLU A 24 1.55 -28.03 2.88
C GLU A 24 0.67 -28.67 1.81
N LYS A 25 0.42 -27.96 0.71
CA LYS A 25 -0.44 -28.41 -0.38
C LYS A 25 0.23 -29.46 -1.29
N ILE A 26 1.52 -29.27 -1.59
CA ILE A 26 2.22 -30.12 -2.59
C ILE A 26 2.95 -31.32 -1.96
N ILE A 27 3.28 -31.25 -0.64
CA ILE A 27 3.99 -32.33 0.05
C ILE A 27 2.99 -33.22 0.79
N PRO A 28 2.83 -34.49 0.41
CA PRO A 28 1.92 -35.39 1.09
C PRO A 28 2.20 -35.49 2.60
N VAL A 29 1.17 -35.46 3.42
CA VAL A 29 1.30 -35.47 4.90
C VAL A 29 2.18 -36.62 5.37
N LYS A 30 1.96 -37.85 4.86
CA LYS A 30 2.76 -39.03 5.22
C LYS A 30 4.25 -38.86 4.90
N SER A 31 4.61 -38.09 3.89
CA SER A 31 6.02 -37.88 3.48
C SER A 31 6.79 -37.06 4.51
N ARG A 32 6.13 -36.16 5.25
CA ARG A 32 6.74 -35.29 6.29
C ARG A 32 7.23 -36.08 7.51
N TYR A 33 6.71 -37.30 7.71
CA TYR A 33 7.04 -38.17 8.83
C TYR A 33 7.97 -39.35 8.48
N LYS A 34 8.48 -39.34 7.22
CA LYS A 34 9.45 -40.36 6.79
C LYS A 34 10.80 -40.15 7.50
N LYS A 35 11.50 -41.27 7.79
CA LYS A 35 12.81 -41.25 8.45
C LYS A 35 13.95 -40.75 7.52
N TYR A 36 13.73 -40.76 6.24
CA TYR A 36 14.69 -40.30 5.22
C TYR A 36 14.30 -38.92 4.69
N LEU A 37 15.32 -38.19 4.23
CA LEU A 37 15.15 -36.87 3.64
C LEU A 37 14.28 -36.95 2.39
N ILE A 38 13.30 -36.06 2.27
CA ILE A 38 12.51 -35.89 1.04
C ILE A 38 13.01 -34.67 0.28
N ASN A 39 13.03 -34.75 -1.04
CA ASN A 39 13.33 -33.60 -1.88
C ASN A 39 12.08 -32.74 -2.05
N ILE A 40 12.25 -31.44 -1.89
CA ILE A 40 11.21 -30.43 -2.08
C ILE A 40 11.69 -29.40 -3.09
N PRO A 41 10.80 -28.75 -3.84
CA PRO A 41 11.18 -27.67 -4.76
C PRO A 41 11.89 -26.54 -4.02
N THR A 42 12.97 -26.01 -4.59
CA THR A 42 13.67 -24.85 -4.07
C THR A 42 12.81 -23.59 -4.26
N PRO A 43 12.51 -22.82 -3.21
CA PRO A 43 11.74 -21.60 -3.36
C PRO A 43 12.65 -20.43 -3.77
N GLU A 44 12.20 -19.66 -4.75
CA GLU A 44 12.80 -18.39 -5.13
C GLU A 44 11.75 -17.30 -5.09
N PHE A 45 12.10 -16.12 -4.53
CA PHE A 45 11.15 -15.05 -4.27
C PHE A 45 11.52 -13.81 -5.07
N PHE A 46 10.66 -13.47 -6.02
CA PHE A 46 10.76 -12.27 -6.85
C PHE A 46 9.50 -11.45 -6.74
N VAL A 47 9.68 -10.13 -6.59
CA VAL A 47 8.63 -9.13 -6.66
C VAL A 47 8.95 -8.20 -7.82
N PHE A 48 8.02 -8.04 -8.75
CA PHE A 48 8.09 -7.00 -9.77
C PHE A 48 7.33 -5.78 -9.28
N TYR A 49 8.08 -4.71 -9.04
CA TYR A 49 7.52 -3.42 -8.67
C TYR A 49 7.27 -2.58 -9.92
N ASN A 50 6.05 -2.09 -10.02
CA ASN A 50 5.60 -1.17 -11.06
C ASN A 50 4.68 -0.13 -10.43
N GLY A 51 5.14 0.55 -9.39
CA GLY A 51 4.44 1.63 -8.72
C GLY A 51 4.90 3.00 -9.21
N THR A 52 4.33 4.05 -8.65
CA THR A 52 4.67 5.46 -8.95
C THR A 52 5.64 6.06 -7.95
N ASP A 53 5.83 5.43 -6.79
CA ASP A 53 6.78 5.90 -5.78
C ASP A 53 8.21 5.71 -6.26
N ASP A 54 9.11 6.61 -5.84
CA ASP A 54 10.53 6.44 -6.16
C ASP A 54 11.11 5.23 -5.44
N TYR A 55 11.52 4.25 -6.23
CA TYR A 55 12.06 2.99 -5.74
C TYR A 55 13.31 2.62 -6.56
N PRO A 56 14.36 2.06 -5.93
CA PRO A 56 15.57 1.68 -6.66
C PRO A 56 15.28 0.65 -7.76
N SER A 57 16.18 0.53 -8.74
CA SER A 57 16.05 -0.43 -9.83
C SER A 57 15.98 -1.88 -9.33
N GLU A 58 16.74 -2.19 -8.28
CA GLU A 58 16.75 -3.48 -7.61
C GLU A 58 16.94 -3.31 -6.11
N MET A 59 16.33 -4.20 -5.32
CA MET A 59 16.51 -4.28 -3.87
C MET A 59 16.35 -5.71 -3.39
N ILE A 60 17.06 -6.06 -2.33
CA ILE A 60 16.88 -7.33 -1.62
C ILE A 60 16.28 -7.01 -0.25
N LEU A 61 15.09 -7.53 0.01
CA LEU A 61 14.45 -7.50 1.32
C LEU A 61 14.79 -8.78 2.08
N LYS A 62 15.05 -8.65 3.38
CA LYS A 62 15.43 -9.76 4.26
C LYS A 62 14.38 -9.95 5.36
N LEU A 63 14.08 -11.20 5.69
CA LEU A 63 13.16 -11.50 6.78
C LEU A 63 13.74 -11.09 8.14
N SER A 64 15.06 -11.23 8.30
CA SER A 64 15.76 -10.85 9.54
C SER A 64 15.67 -9.37 9.88
N ASP A 65 15.41 -8.49 8.92
CA ASP A 65 15.22 -7.06 9.16
C ASP A 65 13.95 -6.78 10.00
N ALA A 66 13.00 -7.72 10.02
CA ALA A 66 11.77 -7.62 10.81
C ALA A 66 11.89 -8.24 12.22
N PHE A 67 13.00 -8.86 12.58
CA PHE A 67 13.16 -9.48 13.88
C PHE A 67 13.38 -8.47 14.99
N THR A 68 12.77 -8.67 16.14
CA THR A 68 12.94 -7.81 17.33
C THR A 68 14.38 -7.85 17.90
N THR A 69 15.09 -8.93 17.64
CA THR A 69 16.51 -9.08 17.95
C THR A 69 17.24 -9.44 16.65
N HIS A 70 18.43 -8.86 16.45
CA HIS A 70 19.21 -9.03 15.22
C HIS A 70 20.42 -9.94 15.44
N PRO A 71 20.26 -11.29 15.39
CA PRO A 71 21.37 -12.22 15.50
C PRO A 71 22.26 -12.12 14.25
N ASN A 72 23.58 -12.28 14.41
CA ASN A 72 24.52 -12.29 13.28
C ASN A 72 24.21 -13.40 12.26
N LEU A 73 23.68 -14.50 12.72
CA LEU A 73 23.24 -15.66 11.91
C LEU A 73 21.85 -16.07 12.35
N PRO A 74 20.80 -15.60 11.66
CA PRO A 74 19.44 -16.04 11.95
C PRO A 74 19.25 -17.50 11.52
N ASN A 75 18.54 -18.29 12.33
CA ASN A 75 18.18 -19.68 11.99
C ASN A 75 17.13 -19.76 10.87
N LEU A 76 16.44 -18.65 10.61
CA LEU A 76 15.47 -18.51 9.53
C LEU A 76 15.77 -17.23 8.78
N GLU A 77 15.99 -17.35 7.47
CA GLU A 77 16.19 -16.21 6.57
C GLU A 77 15.45 -16.43 5.26
N ILE A 78 14.87 -15.35 4.74
CA ILE A 78 14.27 -15.29 3.42
C ILE A 78 14.74 -14.02 2.74
N PHE A 79 15.28 -14.18 1.55
CA PHE A 79 15.65 -13.08 0.66
C PHE A 79 14.59 -12.92 -0.41
N VAL A 80 14.06 -11.71 -0.57
CA VAL A 80 13.10 -11.38 -1.62
C VAL A 80 13.77 -10.38 -2.56
N HIS A 81 13.92 -10.77 -3.82
CA HIS A 81 14.47 -9.90 -4.87
C HIS A 81 13.34 -9.01 -5.42
N VAL A 82 13.40 -7.72 -5.15
CA VAL A 82 12.50 -6.72 -5.71
C VAL A 82 13.17 -6.11 -6.93
N ILE A 83 12.49 -6.17 -8.07
CA ILE A 83 12.95 -5.66 -9.35
C ILE A 83 11.97 -4.59 -9.80
N ASN A 84 12.44 -3.35 -9.93
CA ASN A 84 11.65 -2.25 -10.44
C ASN A 84 11.59 -2.33 -11.96
N ILE A 85 10.40 -2.63 -12.48
CA ILE A 85 10.17 -2.81 -13.92
C ILE A 85 9.60 -1.54 -14.59
N ASN A 86 9.68 -0.37 -13.95
CA ASN A 86 9.34 0.88 -14.62
C ASN A 86 10.36 1.18 -15.74
N PRO A 87 9.93 1.74 -16.89
CA PRO A 87 10.82 1.95 -18.05
C PRO A 87 12.02 2.85 -17.75
N ASP A 88 11.84 3.85 -16.88
CA ASP A 88 12.87 4.82 -16.48
C ASP A 88 14.02 4.19 -15.69
N LYS A 89 13.81 3.05 -15.05
CA LYS A 89 14.84 2.35 -14.24
C LYS A 89 15.81 1.53 -15.07
N ASN A 90 15.51 1.31 -16.36
CA ASN A 90 16.40 0.64 -17.34
C ASN A 90 17.02 -0.68 -16.81
N ASN A 91 16.21 -1.48 -16.09
CA ASN A 91 16.65 -2.71 -15.47
C ASN A 91 17.02 -3.75 -16.53
N ASP A 92 18.00 -4.61 -16.22
CA ASP A 92 18.47 -5.64 -17.13
C ASP A 92 17.40 -6.66 -17.54
N ILE A 93 16.40 -6.89 -16.70
CA ILE A 93 15.29 -7.79 -17.02
C ILE A 93 14.43 -7.25 -18.17
N LEU A 94 14.27 -5.92 -18.25
CA LEU A 94 13.53 -5.27 -19.35
C LEU A 94 14.24 -5.47 -20.69
N LYS A 95 15.59 -5.50 -20.68
CA LYS A 95 16.40 -5.74 -21.87
C LYS A 95 16.41 -7.20 -22.32
N LYS A 96 16.21 -8.14 -21.39
CA LYS A 96 16.33 -9.59 -21.62
C LYS A 96 15.00 -10.30 -21.78
N CYS A 97 13.87 -9.63 -21.44
CA CYS A 97 12.55 -10.24 -21.48
C CYS A 97 11.56 -9.27 -22.14
N ASP A 98 11.33 -9.47 -23.42
CA ASP A 98 10.45 -8.61 -24.24
C ASP A 98 9.03 -8.49 -23.64
N ILE A 99 8.48 -9.60 -23.12
CA ILE A 99 7.14 -9.59 -22.50
C ILE A 99 7.07 -8.67 -21.28
N ILE A 100 8.10 -8.66 -20.43
CA ILE A 100 8.13 -7.78 -19.25
C ILE A 100 8.32 -6.32 -19.69
N ASN A 101 9.14 -6.08 -20.69
CA ASN A 101 9.33 -4.76 -21.26
C ASN A 101 8.01 -4.23 -21.86
N GLU A 102 7.37 -5.01 -22.74
CA GLU A 102 6.09 -4.64 -23.35
C GLU A 102 5.00 -4.42 -22.29
N TYR A 103 4.97 -5.24 -21.23
CA TYR A 103 4.05 -5.03 -20.11
C TYR A 103 4.32 -3.71 -19.39
N SER A 104 5.59 -3.39 -19.13
CA SER A 104 6.01 -2.12 -18.51
C SER A 104 5.56 -0.91 -19.35
N GLU A 105 5.82 -0.95 -20.67
CA GLU A 105 5.39 0.08 -21.62
C GLU A 105 3.87 0.22 -21.71
N PHE A 106 3.15 -0.90 -21.67
CA PHE A 106 1.68 -0.89 -21.64
C PHE A 106 1.14 -0.16 -20.41
N ILE A 107 1.65 -0.48 -19.21
CA ILE A 107 1.21 0.18 -17.97
C ILE A 107 1.56 1.68 -17.99
N GLU A 108 2.72 2.05 -18.50
CA GLU A 108 3.10 3.47 -18.64
C GLU A 108 2.16 4.21 -19.61
N THR A 109 1.76 3.56 -20.72
CA THR A 109 0.78 4.10 -21.67
C THR A 109 -0.58 4.32 -20.99
N VAL A 110 -1.03 3.37 -20.16
CA VAL A 110 -2.27 3.50 -19.37
C VAL A 110 -2.18 4.71 -18.43
N ARG A 111 -1.09 4.84 -17.67
CA ARG A 111 -0.86 5.97 -16.75
C ARG A 111 -0.87 7.32 -17.46
N LYS A 112 -0.21 7.40 -18.62
CA LYS A 112 -0.20 8.59 -19.47
C LYS A 112 -1.61 9.03 -19.85
N HIS A 113 -2.47 8.12 -20.27
CA HIS A 113 -3.85 8.42 -20.63
C HIS A 113 -4.72 8.80 -19.42
N LEU A 114 -4.50 8.18 -18.26
CA LEU A 114 -5.15 8.56 -17.00
C LEU A 114 -4.76 9.99 -16.58
N LYS A 115 -3.46 10.28 -16.53
CA LYS A 115 -2.93 11.61 -16.19
C LYS A 115 -3.46 12.71 -17.11
N ASN A 116 -3.59 12.42 -18.39
CA ASN A 116 -4.10 13.35 -19.40
C ASN A 116 -5.64 13.42 -19.42
N LYS A 117 -6.35 12.72 -18.53
CA LYS A 117 -7.82 12.65 -18.46
C LYS A 117 -8.45 12.33 -19.82
N THR A 118 -7.82 11.43 -20.58
CA THR A 118 -8.28 11.00 -21.90
C THR A 118 -9.65 10.32 -21.77
N LYS A 119 -10.55 10.60 -22.73
CA LYS A 119 -11.84 9.89 -22.79
C LYS A 119 -11.61 8.40 -23.02
N GLN A 120 -12.15 7.53 -22.16
CA GLN A 120 -11.94 6.08 -22.16
C GLN A 120 -10.43 5.71 -22.13
N PRO A 121 -9.70 6.06 -21.04
CA PRO A 121 -8.23 5.99 -21.01
C PRO A 121 -7.70 4.58 -21.26
N TYR A 122 -8.31 3.56 -20.65
CA TYR A 122 -7.90 2.17 -20.81
C TYR A 122 -8.05 1.66 -22.23
N LYS A 123 -9.22 1.91 -22.82
CA LYS A 123 -9.51 1.51 -24.21
C LYS A 123 -8.59 2.21 -25.21
N THR A 124 -8.27 3.48 -24.95
CA THR A 124 -7.36 4.25 -25.79
C THR A 124 -5.93 3.73 -25.68
N ALA A 125 -5.47 3.42 -24.45
CA ALA A 125 -4.15 2.81 -24.22
C ALA A 125 -4.03 1.44 -24.90
N ILE A 126 -5.03 0.57 -24.77
CA ILE A 126 -5.04 -0.74 -25.43
C ILE A 126 -4.91 -0.60 -26.94
N ARG A 127 -5.68 0.33 -27.56
CA ARG A 127 -5.60 0.56 -29.02
C ARG A 127 -4.24 1.11 -29.46
N GLU A 128 -3.66 2.03 -28.68
CA GLU A 128 -2.33 2.59 -28.93
C GLU A 128 -1.27 1.48 -28.88
N CYS A 129 -1.30 0.64 -27.85
CA CYS A 129 -0.37 -0.46 -27.69
C CYS A 129 -0.49 -1.50 -28.81
N ILE A 130 -1.70 -1.90 -29.18
CA ILE A 130 -1.93 -2.79 -30.32
C ILE A 130 -1.33 -2.21 -31.62
N LYS A 131 -1.50 -0.88 -31.86
CA LYS A 131 -0.97 -0.21 -33.05
C LYS A 131 0.56 -0.20 -33.06
N ASN A 132 1.18 -0.06 -31.89
CA ASN A 132 2.62 0.02 -31.73
C ASN A 132 3.29 -1.37 -31.57
N GLY A 133 2.52 -2.46 -31.62
CA GLY A 133 3.06 -3.82 -31.48
C GLY A 133 3.27 -4.29 -30.03
N ILE A 134 2.93 -3.48 -29.04
CA ILE A 134 3.14 -3.74 -27.61
C ILE A 134 2.03 -4.70 -27.12
N LEU A 135 2.40 -5.91 -26.69
CA LEU A 135 1.48 -6.98 -26.29
C LEU A 135 0.34 -7.20 -27.30
N ALA A 136 0.59 -6.92 -28.58
CA ALA A 136 -0.46 -6.73 -29.58
C ALA A 136 -1.36 -7.96 -29.74
N ASP A 137 -0.80 -9.16 -29.79
CA ASP A 137 -1.59 -10.39 -29.97
C ASP A 137 -2.40 -10.73 -28.72
N TYR A 138 -1.85 -10.48 -27.53
CA TYR A 138 -2.56 -10.64 -26.27
C TYR A 138 -3.71 -9.64 -26.14
N LEU A 139 -3.44 -8.35 -26.38
CA LEU A 139 -4.46 -7.30 -26.25
C LEU A 139 -5.55 -7.37 -27.33
N ARG A 140 -5.28 -7.94 -28.52
CA ARG A 140 -6.35 -8.21 -29.51
C ARG A 140 -7.30 -9.29 -29.03
N ARG A 141 -6.79 -10.30 -28.33
CA ARG A 141 -7.58 -11.42 -27.85
C ARG A 141 -8.30 -11.10 -26.54
N GLU A 142 -7.60 -10.51 -25.58
CA GLU A 142 -8.06 -10.35 -24.20
C GLU A 142 -8.33 -8.87 -23.81
N GLY A 143 -8.29 -7.94 -24.77
CA GLY A 143 -8.32 -6.49 -24.48
C GLY A 143 -9.56 -6.01 -23.73
N HIS A 144 -10.72 -6.67 -23.89
CA HIS A 144 -11.92 -6.33 -23.13
C HIS A 144 -11.79 -6.72 -21.65
N ASP A 145 -11.25 -7.90 -21.38
CA ASP A 145 -11.05 -8.39 -20.02
C ASP A 145 -9.96 -7.56 -19.30
N VAL A 146 -8.91 -7.18 -20.06
CA VAL A 146 -7.86 -6.28 -19.57
C VAL A 146 -8.43 -4.89 -19.24
N GLU A 147 -9.30 -4.31 -20.09
CA GLU A 147 -9.98 -3.04 -19.84
C GLU A 147 -10.79 -3.10 -18.55
N THR A 148 -11.63 -4.13 -18.40
CA THR A 148 -12.48 -4.35 -17.22
C THR A 148 -11.65 -4.54 -15.95
N PHE A 149 -10.59 -5.33 -16.03
CA PHE A 149 -9.68 -5.55 -14.90
C PHE A 149 -8.96 -4.26 -14.46
N LEU A 150 -8.44 -3.48 -15.41
CA LEU A 150 -7.78 -2.20 -15.12
C LEU A 150 -8.75 -1.21 -14.50
N GLN A 151 -9.96 -1.09 -15.03
CA GLN A 151 -10.97 -0.20 -14.48
C GLN A 151 -11.29 -0.57 -13.03
N ALA A 152 -11.59 -1.83 -12.76
CA ALA A 152 -11.89 -2.31 -11.40
C ALA A 152 -10.70 -2.12 -10.43
N LYS A 153 -9.46 -2.29 -10.92
CA LYS A 153 -8.26 -2.07 -10.11
C LYS A 153 -8.09 -0.60 -9.72
N TYR A 154 -8.22 0.33 -10.67
CA TYR A 154 -8.06 1.76 -10.42
C TYR A 154 -9.20 2.32 -9.58
N ASP A 155 -10.45 1.88 -9.81
CA ASP A 155 -11.59 2.28 -8.98
C ASP A 155 -11.37 1.87 -7.51
N ARG A 156 -10.81 0.67 -7.29
CA ARG A 156 -10.46 0.19 -5.95
C ARG A 156 -9.27 0.96 -5.33
N GLU A 157 -8.27 1.31 -6.12
CA GLU A 157 -7.13 2.11 -5.64
C GLU A 157 -7.60 3.50 -5.23
N LEU A 158 -8.50 4.13 -6.00
CA LEU A 158 -9.11 5.42 -5.69
C LEU A 158 -9.98 5.35 -4.42
N ASP A 159 -10.81 4.31 -4.27
CA ASP A 159 -11.62 4.09 -3.07
C ASP A 159 -10.74 3.99 -1.81
N ILE A 160 -9.63 3.24 -1.90
CA ILE A 160 -8.66 3.13 -0.80
C ILE A 160 -8.00 4.48 -0.49
N GLU A 161 -7.68 5.28 -1.50
CA GLU A 161 -7.08 6.61 -1.33
C GLU A 161 -8.03 7.55 -0.60
N VAL A 162 -9.29 7.62 -1.05
CA VAL A 162 -10.34 8.41 -0.40
C VAL A 162 -10.56 7.98 1.04
N GLN A 163 -10.66 6.67 1.30
CA GLN A 163 -10.81 6.14 2.67
C GLN A 163 -9.62 6.50 3.58
N LYS A 164 -8.41 6.53 3.03
CA LYS A 164 -7.22 6.97 3.79
C LYS A 164 -7.25 8.45 4.12
N GLU A 165 -7.65 9.28 3.16
CA GLU A 165 -7.80 10.73 3.37
C GLU A 165 -8.86 11.01 4.44
N GLU A 166 -10.05 10.40 4.32
CA GLU A 166 -11.12 10.52 5.32
C GLU A 166 -10.67 10.04 6.71
N ALA A 167 -9.98 8.89 6.79
CA ALA A 167 -9.46 8.37 8.06
C ALA A 167 -8.40 9.29 8.68
N PHE A 168 -7.55 9.89 7.85
CA PHE A 168 -6.55 10.85 8.29
C PHE A 168 -7.22 12.14 8.84
N GLU A 169 -8.17 12.71 8.10
CA GLU A 169 -8.92 13.90 8.52
C GLU A 169 -9.66 13.63 9.83
N TYR A 170 -10.34 12.48 9.90
CA TYR A 170 -11.02 12.07 11.14
C TYR A 170 -10.03 11.91 12.31
N GLY A 171 -8.88 11.30 12.09
CA GLY A 171 -7.84 11.13 13.11
C GLY A 171 -7.27 12.47 13.60
N VAL A 172 -7.04 13.42 12.70
CA VAL A 172 -6.61 14.79 13.04
C VAL A 172 -7.68 15.49 13.89
N GLN A 173 -8.95 15.44 13.47
CA GLN A 173 -10.06 16.06 14.20
C GLN A 173 -10.23 15.46 15.61
N GLN A 174 -10.12 14.14 15.74
CA GLN A 174 -10.15 13.45 17.04
C GLN A 174 -8.98 13.90 17.94
N GLY A 175 -7.77 14.01 17.38
CA GLY A 175 -6.60 14.49 18.12
C GLY A 175 -6.75 15.93 18.62
N ILE A 176 -7.34 16.81 17.82
CA ILE A 176 -7.68 18.18 18.21
C ILE A 176 -8.70 18.16 19.34
N ASN A 177 -9.81 17.44 19.19
CA ASN A 177 -10.89 17.34 20.17
C ASN A 177 -10.39 16.81 21.52
N GLU A 178 -9.55 15.78 21.51
CA GLU A 178 -8.93 15.26 22.74
C GLU A 178 -8.01 16.28 23.42
N SER A 179 -7.21 16.99 22.63
CA SER A 179 -6.27 18.00 23.11
C SER A 179 -7.03 19.18 23.75
N VAL A 180 -8.07 19.66 23.08
CA VAL A 180 -8.96 20.71 23.59
C VAL A 180 -9.68 20.26 24.87
N SER A 181 -10.23 19.06 24.88
CA SER A 181 -10.90 18.49 26.07
C SER A 181 -9.96 18.40 27.28
N ARG A 182 -8.70 17.98 27.02
CA ARG A 182 -7.65 17.94 28.06
C ARG A 182 -7.30 19.33 28.55
N TYR A 183 -7.21 20.31 27.65
CA TYR A 183 -6.96 21.73 28.01
C TYR A 183 -8.09 22.30 28.85
N ILE A 184 -9.35 22.13 28.43
CA ILE A 184 -10.54 22.58 29.17
C ILE A 184 -10.55 22.03 30.61
N ARG A 185 -10.35 20.71 30.77
CA ARG A 185 -10.28 20.05 32.07
C ARG A 185 -9.20 20.67 32.96
N LYS A 186 -8.00 20.90 32.40
CA LYS A 186 -6.88 21.49 33.12
C LYS A 186 -7.16 22.96 33.57
N GLN A 187 -7.80 23.73 32.72
CA GLN A 187 -8.13 25.15 33.07
C GLN A 187 -9.26 25.23 34.10
N ARG A 188 -10.27 24.38 34.01
CA ARG A 188 -11.31 24.29 35.04
C ARG A 188 -10.76 23.91 36.41
N LEU A 189 -9.82 22.99 36.48
CA LEU A 189 -9.12 22.64 37.73
C LEU A 189 -8.35 23.83 38.32
N LYS A 190 -7.92 24.78 37.50
CA LYS A 190 -7.27 26.03 37.95
C LYS A 190 -8.27 27.14 38.34
N GLY A 191 -9.57 26.91 38.17
CA GLY A 191 -10.61 27.89 38.46
C GLY A 191 -10.81 28.96 37.38
N THR A 192 -10.31 28.72 36.14
CA THR A 192 -10.48 29.66 35.02
C THR A 192 -11.94 29.70 34.59
N GLN A 193 -12.47 30.90 34.31
CA GLN A 193 -13.85 31.10 33.87
C GLN A 193 -14.07 30.56 32.45
N ASN A 194 -15.27 30.04 32.16
CA ASN A 194 -15.58 29.42 30.88
C ASN A 194 -15.42 30.37 29.67
N GLU A 195 -15.73 31.67 29.86
CA GLU A 195 -15.55 32.68 28.81
C GLU A 195 -14.07 32.87 28.42
N GLN A 196 -13.17 32.76 29.41
CA GLN A 196 -11.74 32.83 29.13
C GLN A 196 -11.25 31.56 28.48
N ILE A 197 -11.67 30.39 28.97
CA ILE A 197 -11.33 29.08 28.36
C ILE A 197 -11.79 29.04 26.90
N MET A 198 -12.98 29.55 26.59
CA MET A 198 -13.52 29.59 25.23
C MET A 198 -12.65 30.45 24.31
N ARG A 199 -12.24 31.65 24.74
CA ARG A 199 -11.32 32.50 23.96
C ARG A 199 -9.97 31.81 23.70
N ASP A 200 -9.42 31.21 24.75
CA ASP A 200 -8.13 30.52 24.66
C ASP A 200 -8.16 29.35 23.68
N ILE A 201 -9.23 28.53 23.64
CA ILE A 201 -9.34 27.40 22.73
C ILE A 201 -9.59 27.83 21.29
N VAL A 202 -10.38 28.89 21.06
CA VAL A 202 -10.54 29.48 19.72
C VAL A 202 -9.19 29.96 19.18
N ASP A 203 -8.43 30.69 19.97
CA ASP A 203 -7.14 31.29 19.57
C ASP A 203 -6.01 30.25 19.43
N THR A 204 -5.99 29.25 20.33
CA THR A 204 -4.89 28.28 20.38
C THR A 204 -5.04 27.13 19.38
N PHE A 205 -6.28 26.70 19.10
CA PHE A 205 -6.57 25.54 18.27
C PHE A 205 -7.23 25.91 16.93
N ASP A 206 -7.34 27.20 16.63
CA ASP A 206 -7.93 27.74 15.38
C ASP A 206 -9.36 27.20 15.12
N LEU A 207 -10.17 27.12 16.19
CA LEU A 207 -11.54 26.63 16.15
C LEU A 207 -12.52 27.76 15.94
N SER A 208 -13.65 27.46 15.29
CA SER A 208 -14.79 28.38 15.28
C SER A 208 -15.41 28.52 16.70
N GLU A 209 -16.07 29.64 16.96
CA GLU A 209 -16.80 29.84 18.24
C GLU A 209 -17.85 28.74 18.50
N THR A 210 -18.45 28.21 17.44
CA THR A 210 -19.46 27.16 17.50
C THR A 210 -18.85 25.84 17.99
N GLU A 211 -17.74 25.40 17.36
CA GLU A 211 -17.03 24.19 17.75
C GLU A 211 -16.44 24.27 19.16
N ALA A 212 -15.87 25.42 19.50
CA ALA A 212 -15.36 25.69 20.85
C ALA A 212 -16.46 25.58 21.92
N LYS A 213 -17.66 26.06 21.63
CA LYS A 213 -18.82 26.00 22.51
C LYS A 213 -19.35 24.58 22.70
N GLU A 214 -19.37 23.77 21.62
CA GLU A 214 -19.76 22.38 21.69
C GLU A 214 -18.78 21.57 22.55
N LEU A 215 -17.47 21.70 22.31
CA LEU A 215 -16.43 21.01 23.09
C LEU A 215 -16.42 21.45 24.56
N LEU A 216 -16.71 22.72 24.84
CA LEU A 216 -16.82 23.20 26.20
C LEU A 216 -18.02 22.56 26.92
N ASN A 217 -19.16 22.37 26.25
CA ASN A 217 -20.36 21.74 26.79
C ASN A 217 -20.17 20.23 27.01
N ASP A 218 -19.57 19.54 26.03
CA ASP A 218 -19.33 18.10 26.11
C ASP A 218 -18.36 17.70 27.23
N THR A 219 -17.47 18.62 27.59
CA THR A 219 -16.50 18.41 28.69
C THR A 219 -17.09 18.78 30.06
N SER A 220 -18.40 19.10 30.18
CA SER A 220 -19.05 19.45 31.45
C SER A 220 -19.10 18.25 32.40
N PRO A 221 -18.95 18.48 33.75
CA PRO A 221 -18.91 17.39 34.75
C PRO A 221 -20.16 16.50 34.78
N ASN A 222 -21.27 16.96 34.22
CA ASN A 222 -22.55 16.25 34.23
C ASN A 222 -22.69 15.15 33.13
N ASN A 223 -21.76 15.03 32.21
CA ASN A 223 -21.78 14.01 31.12
C ASN A 223 -20.83 12.84 31.39
N MET A 224 -20.35 12.68 32.63
CA MET A 224 -19.51 11.55 33.06
C MET A 224 -20.32 10.62 33.98
N SER A 225 -21.33 9.94 33.43
CA SER A 225 -21.99 8.82 34.10
C SER A 225 -21.79 7.52 33.34
#